data_ef66b7d7c8a6911536e3cb9b3ca1af0c
#
_entry.id   ef66b7d7c8a6911536e3cb9b3ca1af0c
#
_cell.length_a   1.000
_cell.length_b   1.000
_cell.length_c   1.000
_cell.angle_alpha   90.00
_cell.angle_beta   90.00
_cell.angle_gamma   90.00
#
_symmetry.space_group_name_H-M   'P 1'
#
loop_
_entity.id
_entity.type
_entity.pdbx_description
1 polymer ?
#
loop_
_entity_poly.entity_id
_entity_poly.type
_entity_poly.pdbx_seq_one_letter_code
_entity_poly.pdbx_strand_id
1 'polypeptide(L)'
;MRGLLRSSMVLRWMLAALGLVVVLSIVQGLARPETTDLLSAGTAESTLRRAVPILLAGLGGIWAERAGVVNIGLEGMMVLGTWFGAWGALEFGPWWGMAIGIAGGAGGGLLHAVATVGFGVDHIISGVAVNILAPATARFLSREFFAGRPGGGLTQSPRVESVGSVDFPFISGGDLFGWTTPDL
;
A
#
# COMPACT_ATOMS: atom_id res chain seq x y z
N MET A 1 -2.21 25.72 -26.17
CA MET A 1 -3.18 24.84 -26.83
C MET A 1 -2.91 23.34 -26.70
N ARG A 2 -1.65 22.85 -26.73
CA ARG A 2 -1.34 21.40 -26.58
C ARG A 2 -1.72 20.79 -25.19
N GLY A 3 -1.74 21.57 -24.12
CA GLY A 3 -2.12 21.08 -22.78
C GLY A 3 -3.61 20.78 -22.63
N LEU A 4 -4.48 21.60 -23.22
CA LEU A 4 -5.94 21.42 -23.15
C LEU A 4 -6.42 20.21 -23.95
N LEU A 5 -5.77 19.91 -25.08
CA LEU A 5 -6.09 18.74 -25.90
C LEU A 5 -5.67 17.44 -25.21
N ARG A 6 -4.56 17.46 -24.43
CA ARG A 6 -4.09 16.31 -23.67
C ARG A 6 -5.02 16.03 -22.48
N SER A 7 -5.52 17.05 -21.79
CA SER A 7 -6.47 16.89 -20.68
C SER A 7 -7.82 16.32 -21.16
N SER A 8 -8.31 16.75 -22.33
CA SER A 8 -9.54 16.21 -22.89
C SER A 8 -9.41 14.74 -23.33
N MET A 9 -8.23 14.33 -23.80
CA MET A 9 -7.96 12.96 -24.18
C MET A 9 -7.90 12.05 -22.94
N VAL A 10 -7.22 12.46 -21.88
CA VAL A 10 -7.19 11.73 -20.61
C VAL A 10 -8.59 11.59 -20.02
N LEU A 11 -9.37 12.67 -19.99
CA LEU A 11 -10.76 12.63 -19.52
C LEU A 11 -11.62 11.64 -20.33
N ARG A 12 -11.47 11.63 -21.64
CA ARG A 12 -12.19 10.67 -22.52
C ARG A 12 -11.85 9.23 -22.20
N TRP A 13 -10.57 8.92 -21.99
CA TRP A 13 -10.14 7.57 -21.61
C TRP A 13 -10.64 7.18 -20.21
N MET A 14 -10.64 8.11 -19.26
CA MET A 14 -11.21 7.87 -17.93
C MET A 14 -12.72 7.58 -18.00
N LEU A 15 -13.46 8.37 -18.77
CA LEU A 15 -14.90 8.16 -18.98
C LEU A 15 -15.18 6.84 -19.72
N ALA A 16 -14.36 6.49 -20.71
CA ALA A 16 -14.47 5.21 -21.41
C ALA A 16 -14.18 4.02 -20.49
N ALA A 17 -13.16 4.12 -19.63
CA ALA A 17 -12.84 3.11 -18.64
C ALA A 17 -13.97 2.94 -17.61
N LEU A 18 -14.50 4.06 -17.10
CA LEU A 18 -15.65 4.05 -16.19
C LEU A 18 -16.88 3.41 -16.86
N GLY A 19 -17.19 3.80 -18.09
CA GLY A 19 -18.28 3.21 -18.88
C GLY A 19 -18.11 1.71 -19.09
N LEU A 20 -16.88 1.27 -19.36
CA LEU A 20 -16.57 -0.16 -19.50
C LEU A 20 -16.81 -0.92 -18.18
N VAL A 21 -16.37 -0.36 -17.05
CA VAL A 21 -16.62 -0.97 -15.72
C VAL A 21 -18.12 -1.10 -15.46
N VAL A 22 -18.90 -0.06 -15.74
CA VAL A 22 -20.36 -0.08 -15.58
C VAL A 22 -21.00 -1.16 -16.47
N VAL A 23 -20.62 -1.22 -17.74
CA VAL A 23 -21.13 -2.23 -18.67
C VAL A 23 -20.77 -3.65 -18.20
N LEU A 24 -19.52 -3.88 -17.81
CA LEU A 24 -19.08 -5.17 -17.30
C LEU A 24 -19.82 -5.56 -16.02
N SER A 25 -20.08 -4.61 -15.11
CA SER A 25 -20.87 -4.86 -13.90
C SER A 25 -22.29 -5.29 -14.23
N ILE A 26 -22.96 -4.60 -15.16
CA ILE A 26 -24.32 -4.95 -15.61
C ILE A 26 -24.33 -6.35 -16.25
N VAL A 27 -23.40 -6.62 -17.15
CA VAL A 27 -23.29 -7.93 -17.81
C VAL A 27 -23.02 -9.05 -16.79
N GLN A 28 -22.16 -8.81 -15.82
CA GLN A 28 -21.84 -9.77 -14.76
C GLN A 28 -23.07 -10.03 -13.86
N GLY A 29 -23.77 -8.97 -13.45
CA GLY A 29 -24.99 -9.09 -12.64
C GLY A 29 -26.11 -9.85 -13.35
N LEU A 30 -26.23 -9.69 -14.67
CA LEU A 30 -27.21 -10.44 -15.49
C LEU A 30 -26.78 -11.90 -15.71
N ALA A 31 -25.49 -12.16 -15.88
CA ALA A 31 -24.98 -13.50 -16.19
C ALA A 31 -24.79 -14.37 -14.94
N ARG A 32 -24.51 -13.78 -13.79
CA ARG A 32 -24.22 -14.47 -12.53
C ARG A 32 -24.73 -13.65 -11.33
N PRO A 33 -26.04 -13.72 -11.02
CA PRO A 33 -26.63 -12.94 -9.93
C PRO A 33 -26.07 -13.27 -8.55
N GLU A 34 -25.45 -14.43 -8.38
CA GLU A 34 -24.81 -14.89 -7.14
C GLU A 34 -23.40 -14.30 -6.93
N THR A 35 -22.82 -13.60 -7.92
CA THR A 35 -21.46 -13.03 -7.80
C THR A 35 -21.51 -11.60 -7.28
N THR A 36 -20.45 -11.22 -6.54
CA THR A 36 -20.28 -9.84 -6.06
C THR A 36 -20.25 -8.86 -7.23
N ASP A 37 -21.15 -7.90 -7.23
CA ASP A 37 -21.20 -6.86 -8.26
C ASP A 37 -19.91 -6.00 -8.22
N LEU A 38 -19.38 -5.66 -9.40
CA LEU A 38 -18.20 -4.78 -9.54
C LEU A 38 -18.43 -3.39 -8.93
N LEU A 39 -19.69 -2.95 -8.84
CA LEU A 39 -20.08 -1.67 -8.23
C LEU A 39 -20.61 -1.83 -6.81
N SER A 40 -20.44 -3.01 -6.18
CA SER A 40 -20.87 -3.21 -4.81
C SER A 40 -20.00 -2.41 -3.82
N ALA A 41 -20.56 -2.10 -2.66
CA ALA A 41 -19.84 -1.46 -1.56
C ALA A 41 -18.58 -2.26 -1.16
N GLY A 42 -18.70 -3.60 -1.10
CA GLY A 42 -17.55 -4.48 -0.79
C GLY A 42 -16.44 -4.42 -1.83
N THR A 43 -16.78 -4.27 -3.12
CA THR A 43 -15.78 -4.07 -4.17
C THR A 43 -15.10 -2.70 -4.04
N ALA A 44 -15.85 -1.65 -3.75
CA ALA A 44 -15.32 -0.31 -3.53
C ALA A 44 -14.38 -0.29 -2.30
N GLU A 45 -14.80 -0.88 -1.19
CA GLU A 45 -13.97 -1.01 0.02
C GLU A 45 -12.67 -1.76 -0.26
N SER A 46 -12.76 -2.94 -0.88
CA SER A 46 -11.58 -3.75 -1.23
C SER A 46 -10.61 -3.00 -2.14
N THR A 47 -11.16 -2.22 -3.08
CA THR A 47 -10.37 -1.41 -4.02
C THR A 47 -9.64 -0.30 -3.28
N LEU A 48 -10.33 0.45 -2.42
CA LEU A 48 -9.74 1.52 -1.62
C LEU A 48 -8.66 0.95 -0.68
N ARG A 49 -8.95 -0.12 0.02
CA ARG A 49 -8.00 -0.79 0.93
C ARG A 49 -6.71 -1.20 0.23
N ARG A 50 -6.80 -1.69 -1.02
CA ARG A 50 -5.63 -2.08 -1.83
C ARG A 50 -4.94 -0.88 -2.49
N ALA A 51 -5.67 0.20 -2.79
CA ALA A 51 -5.12 1.39 -3.44
C ALA A 51 -4.27 2.25 -2.48
N VAL A 52 -4.61 2.31 -1.19
CA VAL A 52 -3.92 3.15 -0.21
C VAL A 52 -2.40 2.91 -0.15
N PRO A 53 -1.89 1.67 -0.01
CA PRO A 53 -0.44 1.45 0.00
C PRO A 53 0.24 1.89 -1.28
N ILE A 54 -0.39 1.67 -2.43
CA ILE A 54 0.14 2.06 -3.74
C ILE A 54 0.19 3.58 -3.87
N LEU A 55 -0.86 4.27 -3.45
CA LEU A 55 -0.92 5.74 -3.45
C LEU A 55 0.14 6.35 -2.54
N LEU A 56 0.32 5.81 -1.33
CA LEU A 56 1.34 6.28 -0.40
C LEU A 56 2.76 6.05 -0.94
N ALA A 57 3.02 4.90 -1.56
CA ALA A 57 4.29 4.63 -2.22
C ALA A 57 4.53 5.60 -3.39
N GLY A 58 3.49 5.86 -4.21
CA GLY A 58 3.55 6.83 -5.30
C GLY A 58 3.85 8.25 -4.81
N LEU A 59 3.24 8.68 -3.71
CA LEU A 59 3.54 9.96 -3.07
C LEU A 59 5.00 10.01 -2.61
N GLY A 60 5.51 8.95 -1.98
CA GLY A 60 6.92 8.84 -1.59
C GLY A 60 7.86 8.97 -2.80
N GLY A 61 7.51 8.35 -3.94
CA GLY A 61 8.24 8.50 -5.21
C GLY A 61 8.27 9.95 -5.71
N ILE A 62 7.11 10.62 -5.72
CA ILE A 62 7.02 12.04 -6.13
C ILE A 62 7.89 12.95 -5.25
N TRP A 63 7.93 12.70 -3.93
CA TRP A 63 8.79 13.46 -3.02
C TRP A 63 10.27 13.24 -3.32
N ALA A 64 10.68 12.00 -3.56
CA ALA A 64 12.06 11.68 -3.93
C ALA A 64 12.46 12.36 -5.25
N GLU A 65 11.61 12.30 -6.28
CA GLU A 65 11.86 12.95 -7.57
C GLU A 65 11.96 14.48 -7.45
N ARG A 66 11.12 15.09 -6.61
CA ARG A 66 11.21 16.53 -6.33
C ARG A 66 12.50 16.92 -5.60
N ALA A 67 13.08 16.00 -4.84
CA ALA A 67 14.40 16.17 -4.21
C ALA A 67 15.56 15.87 -5.17
N GLY A 68 15.28 15.52 -6.43
CA GLY A 68 16.29 15.17 -7.44
C GLY A 68 16.80 13.73 -7.36
N VAL A 69 16.15 12.87 -6.60
CA VAL A 69 16.52 11.47 -6.41
C VAL A 69 15.48 10.55 -7.04
N VAL A 70 15.87 9.75 -8.03
CA VAL A 70 14.97 8.72 -8.59
C VAL A 70 14.97 7.52 -7.65
N ASN A 71 13.85 7.27 -6.96
CA ASN A 71 13.74 6.18 -6.00
C ASN A 71 12.92 5.01 -6.58
N ILE A 72 13.60 4.03 -7.13
CA ILE A 72 12.98 2.76 -7.56
C ILE A 72 13.01 1.69 -6.46
N GLY A 73 13.60 1.99 -5.29
CA GLY A 73 13.69 1.09 -4.14
C GLY A 73 12.45 1.06 -3.24
N LEU A 74 11.37 1.70 -3.63
CA LEU A 74 10.14 1.82 -2.83
C LEU A 74 9.54 0.48 -2.42
N GLU A 75 9.60 -0.54 -3.30
CA GLU A 75 9.11 -1.88 -2.98
C GLU A 75 9.89 -2.48 -1.80
N GLY A 76 11.21 -2.42 -1.82
CA GLY A 76 12.04 -2.89 -0.72
C GLY A 76 11.80 -2.13 0.58
N MET A 77 11.60 -0.81 0.51
CA MET A 77 11.25 0.03 1.66
C MET A 77 9.90 -0.37 2.26
N MET A 78 8.90 -0.68 1.41
CA MET A 78 7.61 -1.19 1.88
C MET A 78 7.75 -2.57 2.53
N VAL A 79 8.58 -3.46 1.99
CA VAL A 79 8.85 -4.77 2.59
C VAL A 79 9.45 -4.62 3.99
N LEU A 80 10.45 -3.74 4.15
CA LEU A 80 11.03 -3.45 5.47
C LEU A 80 9.97 -2.87 6.41
N GLY A 81 9.21 -1.88 5.97
CA GLY A 81 8.12 -1.28 6.75
C GLY A 81 7.09 -2.31 7.20
N THR A 82 6.68 -3.20 6.30
CA THR A 82 5.73 -4.28 6.61
C THR A 82 6.29 -5.25 7.64
N TRP A 83 7.55 -5.66 7.49
CA TRP A 83 8.18 -6.59 8.43
C TRP A 83 8.32 -5.99 9.82
N PHE A 84 8.90 -4.78 9.92
CA PHE A 84 9.07 -4.07 11.20
C PHE A 84 7.72 -3.73 11.83
N GLY A 85 6.72 -3.39 11.03
CA GLY A 85 5.37 -3.13 11.50
C GLY A 85 4.73 -4.37 12.13
N ALA A 86 4.82 -5.52 11.47
CA ALA A 86 4.32 -6.77 12.00
C ALA A 86 5.04 -7.19 13.29
N TRP A 87 6.36 -7.11 13.31
CA TRP A 87 7.15 -7.40 14.51
C TRP A 87 6.81 -6.45 15.66
N GLY A 88 6.77 -5.16 15.40
CA GLY A 88 6.44 -4.15 16.40
C GLY A 88 5.03 -4.33 16.97
N ALA A 89 4.06 -4.70 16.12
CA ALA A 89 2.69 -4.94 16.57
C ALA A 89 2.58 -6.20 17.44
N LEU A 90 3.37 -7.25 17.17
CA LEU A 90 3.40 -8.46 17.96
C LEU A 90 4.05 -8.26 19.33
N GLU A 91 5.06 -7.39 19.43
CA GLU A 91 5.81 -7.18 20.67
C GLU A 91 5.21 -6.05 21.54
N PHE A 92 4.69 -5.00 20.93
CA PHE A 92 4.32 -3.76 21.60
C PHE A 92 2.87 -3.30 21.35
N GLY A 93 2.12 -4.08 20.57
CA GLY A 93 0.75 -3.78 20.19
C GLY A 93 0.63 -2.97 18.88
N PRO A 94 -0.60 -2.89 18.33
CA PRO A 94 -0.84 -2.45 16.95
C PRO A 94 -0.41 -1.00 16.68
N TRP A 95 -0.57 -0.08 17.63
CA TRP A 95 -0.16 1.32 17.48
C TRP A 95 1.36 1.49 17.39
N TRP A 96 2.09 0.77 18.23
CA TRP A 96 3.55 0.74 18.13
C TRP A 96 4.02 0.04 16.87
N GLY A 97 3.30 -1.00 16.43
CA GLY A 97 3.56 -1.64 15.15
C GLY A 97 3.54 -0.66 13.99
N MET A 98 2.54 0.23 13.96
CA MET A 98 2.46 1.27 12.94
C MET A 98 3.66 2.24 12.99
N ALA A 99 4.02 2.72 14.19
CA ALA A 99 5.16 3.64 14.35
C ALA A 99 6.49 2.97 13.95
N ILE A 100 6.71 1.72 14.39
CA ILE A 100 7.91 0.94 14.08
C ILE A 100 7.96 0.58 12.59
N GLY A 101 6.80 0.29 11.97
CA GLY A 101 6.70 0.06 10.53
C GLY A 101 7.09 1.29 9.71
N ILE A 102 6.62 2.48 10.10
CA ILE A 102 7.03 3.76 9.50
C ILE A 102 8.54 3.95 9.63
N ALA A 103 9.10 3.72 10.82
CA ALA A 103 10.53 3.83 11.06
C ALA A 103 11.34 2.82 10.24
N GLY A 104 10.87 1.58 10.10
CA GLY A 104 11.49 0.54 9.28
C GLY A 104 11.55 0.89 7.80
N GLY A 105 10.43 1.37 7.24
CA GLY A 105 10.38 1.88 5.86
C GLY A 105 11.26 3.10 5.66
N ALA A 106 11.24 4.05 6.59
CA ALA A 106 12.10 5.24 6.59
C ALA A 106 13.60 4.87 6.69
N GLY A 107 13.95 3.81 7.44
CA GLY A 107 15.30 3.27 7.49
C GLY A 107 15.80 2.80 6.13
N GLY A 108 14.96 2.11 5.36
CA GLY A 108 15.26 1.76 3.97
C GLY A 108 15.46 2.99 3.09
N GLY A 109 14.60 4.01 3.25
CA GLY A 109 14.74 5.30 2.56
C GLY A 109 16.03 6.03 2.93
N LEU A 110 16.41 6.02 4.20
CA LEU A 110 17.64 6.61 4.68
C LEU A 110 18.87 5.93 4.08
N LEU A 111 18.87 4.60 4.02
CA LEU A 111 19.96 3.84 3.36
C LEU A 111 20.11 4.25 1.89
N HIS A 112 19.00 4.34 1.16
CA HIS A 112 19.01 4.80 -0.22
C HIS A 112 19.51 6.24 -0.34
N ALA A 113 19.06 7.15 0.51
CA ALA A 113 19.48 8.54 0.51
C ALA A 113 20.98 8.70 0.84
N VAL A 114 21.48 7.98 1.82
CA VAL A 114 22.92 7.99 2.17
C VAL A 114 23.76 7.47 1.02
N ALA A 115 23.33 6.40 0.37
CA ALA A 115 24.03 5.85 -0.78
C ALA A 115 24.07 6.84 -1.96
N THR A 116 22.94 7.44 -2.30
CA THR A 116 22.80 8.27 -3.50
C THR A 116 23.29 9.70 -3.28
N VAL A 117 22.92 10.35 -2.19
CA VAL A 117 23.26 11.73 -1.89
C VAL A 117 24.62 11.83 -1.16
N GLY A 118 24.86 10.91 -0.21
CA GLY A 118 26.09 10.91 0.59
C GLY A 118 27.29 10.38 -0.17
N PHE A 119 27.16 9.25 -0.84
CA PHE A 119 28.26 8.58 -1.54
C PHE A 119 28.21 8.74 -3.07
N GLY A 120 27.20 9.37 -3.64
CA GLY A 120 27.09 9.57 -5.08
C GLY A 120 26.84 8.29 -5.87
N VAL A 121 26.31 7.25 -5.25
CA VAL A 121 25.93 6.02 -5.94
C VAL A 121 24.77 6.31 -6.90
N ASP A 122 24.81 5.68 -8.07
CA ASP A 122 23.72 5.77 -9.03
C ASP A 122 22.38 5.37 -8.39
N HIS A 123 21.35 6.19 -8.62
CA HIS A 123 20.03 6.06 -8.00
C HIS A 123 19.35 4.72 -8.34
N ILE A 124 19.50 4.27 -9.58
CA ILE A 124 18.90 3.03 -10.07
C ILE A 124 19.60 1.84 -9.40
N ILE A 125 20.94 1.85 -9.38
CA ILE A 125 21.73 0.79 -8.75
C ILE A 125 21.38 0.67 -7.26
N SER A 126 21.34 1.79 -6.55
CA SER A 126 20.97 1.82 -5.12
C SER A 126 19.53 1.32 -4.90
N GLY A 127 18.57 1.76 -5.72
CA GLY A 127 17.18 1.33 -5.60
C GLY A 127 17.00 -0.17 -5.83
N VAL A 128 17.64 -0.73 -6.88
CA VAL A 128 17.65 -2.17 -7.14
C VAL A 128 18.28 -2.94 -5.99
N ALA A 129 19.38 -2.46 -5.43
CA ALA A 129 20.02 -3.09 -4.28
C ALA A 129 19.07 -3.16 -3.08
N VAL A 130 18.34 -2.07 -2.76
CA VAL A 130 17.34 -2.06 -1.69
C VAL A 130 16.23 -3.09 -1.96
N ASN A 131 15.72 -3.17 -3.20
CA ASN A 131 14.67 -4.13 -3.57
C ASN A 131 15.13 -5.59 -3.49
N ILE A 132 16.40 -5.88 -3.65
CA ILE A 132 16.95 -7.24 -3.48
C ILE A 132 17.25 -7.55 -2.02
N LEU A 133 17.85 -6.61 -1.30
CA LEU A 133 18.28 -6.82 0.08
C LEU A 133 17.10 -6.87 1.06
N ALA A 134 16.09 -6.04 0.87
CA ALA A 134 14.97 -5.95 1.80
C ALA A 134 14.18 -7.27 1.94
N PRO A 135 13.76 -7.96 0.87
CA PRO A 135 13.12 -9.27 0.99
C PRO A 135 14.03 -10.33 1.60
N ALA A 136 15.32 -10.30 1.30
CA ALA A 136 16.28 -11.24 1.89
C ALA A 136 16.40 -11.01 3.41
N THR A 137 16.53 -9.75 3.83
CA THR A 137 16.56 -9.34 5.24
C THR A 137 15.26 -9.73 5.95
N ALA A 138 14.10 -9.43 5.34
CA ALA A 138 12.81 -9.77 5.89
C ALA A 138 12.65 -11.30 6.11
N ARG A 139 13.08 -12.13 5.15
CA ARG A 139 13.06 -13.60 5.30
C ARG A 139 14.00 -14.09 6.39
N PHE A 140 15.21 -13.53 6.45
CA PHE A 140 16.17 -13.87 7.52
C PHE A 140 15.58 -13.56 8.89
N LEU A 141 15.07 -12.34 9.09
CA LEU A 141 14.45 -11.92 10.34
C LEU A 141 13.17 -12.72 10.65
N SER A 142 12.36 -13.07 9.65
CA SER A 142 11.17 -13.91 9.84
C SER A 142 11.54 -15.31 10.35
N ARG A 143 12.64 -15.85 9.89
CA ARG A 143 13.16 -17.13 10.41
C ARG A 143 13.48 -17.06 11.91
N GLU A 144 14.08 -15.96 12.34
CA GLU A 144 14.49 -15.80 13.74
C GLU A 144 13.32 -15.43 14.67
N PHE A 145 12.40 -14.58 14.18
CA PHE A 145 11.37 -13.99 15.05
C PHE A 145 9.97 -14.58 14.85
N PHE A 146 9.65 -15.14 13.68
CA PHE A 146 8.29 -15.60 13.36
C PHE A 146 8.16 -17.11 13.21
N ALA A 147 9.16 -17.82 12.72
CA ALA A 147 9.05 -19.25 12.38
C ALA A 147 8.72 -20.16 13.57
N GLY A 148 9.01 -19.75 14.80
CA GLY A 148 8.67 -20.49 16.02
C GLY A 148 7.31 -20.15 16.64
N ARG A 149 6.56 -19.21 16.05
CA ARG A 149 5.28 -18.73 16.59
C ARG A 149 4.09 -19.35 15.85
N PRO A 150 2.96 -19.61 16.52
CA PRO A 150 1.75 -20.11 15.85
C PRO A 150 1.31 -19.18 14.71
N GLY A 151 1.13 -19.73 13.50
CA GLY A 151 0.77 -18.98 12.31
C GLY A 151 1.90 -18.15 11.68
N GLY A 152 3.11 -18.20 12.26
CA GLY A 152 4.30 -17.56 11.69
C GLY A 152 5.07 -18.48 10.73
N GLY A 153 5.88 -17.90 9.86
CA GLY A 153 6.69 -18.61 8.89
C GLY A 153 7.76 -17.73 8.24
N LEU A 154 8.46 -18.28 7.26
CA LEU A 154 9.53 -17.56 6.56
C LEU A 154 9.04 -16.38 5.71
N THR A 155 7.78 -16.45 5.27
CA THR A 155 7.18 -15.48 4.33
C THR A 155 5.92 -14.82 4.89
N GLN A 156 5.54 -15.13 6.12
CA GLN A 156 4.36 -14.56 6.77
C GLN A 156 4.60 -14.34 8.26
N SER A 157 4.06 -13.26 8.79
CA SER A 157 4.00 -13.01 10.23
C SER A 157 2.88 -13.85 10.87
N PRO A 158 2.96 -14.13 12.18
CA PRO A 158 1.79 -14.48 12.95
C PRO A 158 0.67 -13.45 12.77
N ARG A 159 -0.55 -13.83 13.14
CA ARG A 159 -1.69 -12.91 13.05
C ARG A 159 -1.47 -11.75 14.03
N VAL A 160 -1.53 -10.54 13.49
CA VAL A 160 -1.42 -9.29 14.26
C VAL A 160 -2.82 -8.82 14.60
N GLU A 161 -3.01 -8.27 15.80
CA GLU A 161 -4.25 -7.60 16.16
C GLU A 161 -4.46 -6.35 15.30
N SER A 162 -5.71 -6.10 14.91
CA SER A 162 -6.05 -4.89 14.17
C SER A 162 -5.92 -3.66 15.07
N VAL A 163 -5.50 -2.54 14.50
CA VAL A 163 -5.70 -1.23 15.12
C VAL A 163 -7.21 -1.05 15.23
N GLY A 164 -7.74 -0.84 16.43
CA GLY A 164 -9.17 -0.66 16.65
C GLY A 164 -9.75 0.43 15.76
N SER A 165 -11.08 0.41 15.58
CA SER A 165 -11.78 1.44 14.80
C SER A 165 -11.49 2.83 15.37
N VAL A 166 -11.15 3.75 14.48
CA VAL A 166 -11.06 5.18 14.83
C VAL A 166 -12.33 5.84 14.33
N ASP A 167 -13.21 6.19 15.28
CA ASP A 167 -14.44 6.90 14.95
C ASP A 167 -14.13 8.34 14.57
N PHE A 168 -14.32 8.67 13.30
CA PHE A 168 -14.28 10.05 12.85
C PHE A 168 -15.66 10.67 13.04
N PRO A 169 -15.83 11.72 13.89
CA PRO A 169 -17.09 12.44 13.97
C PRO A 169 -17.44 12.94 12.56
N PHE A 170 -18.64 12.66 12.09
CA PHE A 170 -19.23 12.93 10.77
C PHE A 170 -19.05 11.83 9.68
N ILE A 171 -18.21 10.81 9.86
CA ILE A 171 -18.00 9.76 8.86
C ILE A 171 -18.32 8.37 9.41
N SER A 172 -18.07 8.12 10.70
CA SER A 172 -18.42 6.88 11.37
C SER A 172 -19.88 6.95 11.86
N GLY A 173 -20.71 6.04 11.39
CA GLY A 173 -22.10 5.88 11.85
C GLY A 173 -23.17 6.67 11.08
N GLY A 174 -22.85 7.19 9.91
CA GLY A 174 -23.82 7.79 9.00
C GLY A 174 -24.03 6.95 7.75
N ASP A 175 -25.28 6.80 7.33
CA ASP A 175 -25.64 6.28 6.02
C ASP A 175 -25.22 7.29 4.94
N LEU A 176 -23.94 7.27 4.52
CA LEU A 176 -23.51 7.99 3.34
C LEU A 176 -24.00 7.23 2.11
N PHE A 177 -25.00 7.76 1.43
CA PHE A 177 -25.60 7.20 0.21
C PHE A 177 -26.23 5.80 0.37
N GLY A 178 -26.77 5.44 1.53
CA GLY A 178 -27.36 4.13 1.78
C GLY A 178 -26.30 3.02 1.96
N TRP A 179 -25.05 3.39 2.17
CA TRP A 179 -23.97 2.49 2.54
C TRP A 179 -23.83 2.52 4.06
N THR A 180 -24.22 1.44 4.70
CA THR A 180 -23.82 1.20 6.08
C THR A 180 -22.32 1.03 6.06
N THR A 181 -21.57 1.97 6.66
CA THR A 181 -20.16 1.73 6.96
C THR A 181 -20.11 0.60 7.98
N PRO A 182 -19.57 -0.60 7.64
CA PRO A 182 -19.36 -1.60 8.66
C PRO A 182 -18.41 -1.00 9.70
N ASP A 183 -18.61 -1.37 10.95
CA ASP A 183 -17.70 -1.02 12.05
C ASP A 183 -16.28 -1.41 11.61
N LEU A 184 -15.46 -0.40 11.27
CA LEU A 184 -14.08 -0.56 10.78
C LEU A 184 -13.14 -0.87 11.95
#